data_f3c779ffc6a2a2058ca02d9b95af9923
#
_entry.id   f3c779ffc6a2a2058ca02d9b95af9923
#
_cell.length_a   1.000
_cell.length_b   1.000
_cell.length_c   1.000
_cell.angle_alpha   90.00
_cell.angle_beta   90.00
_cell.angle_gamma   90.00
#
_symmetry.space_group_name_H-M   'P 1'
#
loop_
_entity.id
_entity.type
_entity.pdbx_description
1 polymer ?
#
loop_
_entity_poly.entity_id
_entity_poly.type
_entity_poly.pdbx_seq_one_letter_code
_entity_poly.pdbx_strand_id
1 'polypeptide(L)'
;MENDPKVLVSTDWLSSRLSDPEIRILDATWYLPNVDRDAKAEYDQSHIPNARFFDIDDVSDHRSDLPHMVPPVEKFMSKVRKLGVGLSLIHI
;
A
#
# COMPACT_ATOMS: atom_id res chain seq x y z
N MET A 1 17.97 13.51 3.46
CA MET A 1 16.63 13.38 2.82
C MET A 1 15.67 14.37 3.45
N GLU A 2 14.97 15.14 2.64
CA GLU A 2 13.89 15.97 3.12
C GLU A 2 12.63 15.11 3.31
N ASN A 3 11.94 15.29 4.45
CA ASN A 3 10.70 14.60 4.71
C ASN A 3 9.52 15.39 4.17
N ASP A 4 8.98 14.92 3.05
CA ASP A 4 7.78 15.50 2.45
C ASP A 4 6.73 14.39 2.32
N PRO A 5 5.67 14.41 3.18
CA PRO A 5 4.63 13.38 3.15
C PRO A 5 3.94 13.20 1.80
N LYS A 6 4.09 14.16 0.89
CA LYS A 6 3.53 14.06 -0.47
C LYS A 6 4.46 13.32 -1.43
N VAL A 7 5.71 13.11 -1.07
CA VAL A 7 6.73 12.51 -1.94
C VAL A 7 7.48 11.39 -1.24
N LEU A 8 8.36 11.73 -0.29
CA LEU A 8 9.20 10.76 0.41
C LEU A 8 9.39 11.16 1.86
N VAL A 9 9.52 10.16 2.73
CA VAL A 9 9.83 10.37 4.14
C VAL A 9 10.94 9.41 4.56
N SER A 10 11.70 9.79 5.59
CA SER A 10 12.69 8.90 6.17
C SER A 10 12.03 7.88 7.10
N THR A 11 12.75 6.79 7.39
CA THR A 11 12.27 5.79 8.35
C THR A 11 12.14 6.38 9.76
N ASP A 12 13.03 7.30 10.14
CA ASP A 12 12.94 7.98 11.43
C ASP A 12 11.69 8.85 11.55
N TRP A 13 11.36 9.59 10.49
CA TRP A 13 10.14 10.39 10.44
C TRP A 13 8.90 9.51 10.63
N LEU A 14 8.84 8.40 9.89
CA LEU A 14 7.71 7.48 9.96
C LEU A 14 7.64 6.78 11.32
N SER A 15 8.77 6.32 11.82
CA SER A 15 8.85 5.62 13.10
C SER A 15 8.26 6.44 14.25
N SER A 16 8.49 7.76 14.26
CA SER A 16 7.95 8.63 15.31
C SER A 16 6.46 8.93 15.15
N ARG A 17 5.83 8.49 14.06
CA ARG A 17 4.43 8.80 13.73
C ARG A 17 3.57 7.56 13.49
N LEU A 18 4.02 6.39 13.91
CA LEU A 18 3.30 5.13 13.66
C LEU A 18 1.92 5.08 14.31
N SER A 19 1.73 5.80 15.40
CA SER A 19 0.44 5.84 16.12
C SER A 19 -0.42 7.04 15.74
N ASP A 20 -0.02 7.86 14.78
CA ASP A 20 -0.79 9.01 14.34
C ASP A 20 -2.04 8.54 13.59
N PRO A 21 -3.26 8.86 14.10
CA PRO A 21 -4.49 8.38 13.46
C PRO A 21 -4.77 8.99 12.08
N GLU A 22 -4.05 10.04 11.71
CA GLU A 22 -4.20 10.68 10.39
C GLU A 22 -3.29 10.08 9.34
N ILE A 23 -2.38 9.15 9.72
CA ILE A 23 -1.46 8.49 8.79
C ILE A 23 -1.96 7.08 8.50
N ARG A 24 -1.96 6.72 7.21
CA ARG A 24 -2.24 5.36 6.74
C ARG A 24 -1.04 4.86 5.97
N ILE A 25 -0.52 3.70 6.38
CA ILE A 25 0.66 3.08 5.78
C ILE A 25 0.20 1.89 4.96
N LEU A 26 0.58 1.87 3.69
CA LEU A 26 0.27 0.76 2.79
C LEU A 26 1.58 0.12 2.33
N ASP A 27 1.67 -1.20 2.48
CA ASP A 27 2.79 -1.97 1.94
C ASP A 27 2.37 -2.49 0.57
N ALA A 28 2.91 -1.87 -0.48
CA ALA A 28 2.59 -2.19 -1.87
C ALA A 28 3.69 -3.01 -2.54
N THR A 29 4.44 -3.78 -1.77
CA THR A 29 5.51 -4.62 -2.29
C THR A 29 4.96 -5.65 -3.29
N TRP A 30 5.64 -5.79 -4.42
CA TRP A 30 5.28 -6.74 -5.46
C TRP A 30 6.55 -7.25 -6.13
N TYR A 31 6.56 -8.54 -6.47
CA TYR A 31 7.69 -9.14 -7.17
C TYR A 31 7.26 -9.68 -8.52
N LEU A 32 8.19 -9.67 -9.48
CA LEU A 32 7.94 -10.27 -10.79
C LEU A 32 7.62 -11.76 -10.64
N PRO A 33 6.75 -12.32 -11.52
CA PRO A 33 6.31 -13.72 -11.39
C PRO A 33 7.44 -14.76 -11.41
N ASN A 34 8.58 -14.42 -12.04
CA ASN A 34 9.74 -15.31 -12.12
C ASN A 34 10.69 -15.20 -10.92
N VAL A 35 10.38 -14.34 -9.96
CA VAL A 35 11.17 -14.21 -8.72
C VAL A 35 10.57 -15.15 -7.68
N ASP A 36 11.43 -15.95 -7.03
CA ASP A 36 10.98 -16.89 -5.99
C ASP A 36 10.80 -16.18 -4.64
N ARG A 37 9.84 -15.24 -4.61
CA ARG A 37 9.49 -14.49 -3.39
C ARG A 37 7.98 -14.26 -3.36
N ASP A 38 7.40 -14.29 -2.17
CA ASP A 38 5.99 -14.06 -1.94
C ASP A 38 5.82 -12.82 -1.05
N ALA A 39 5.36 -11.72 -1.65
CA ALA A 39 5.23 -10.44 -0.95
C ALA A 39 4.23 -10.52 0.21
N LYS A 40 3.10 -11.21 0.04
CA LYS A 40 2.09 -11.34 1.09
C LYS A 40 2.61 -12.17 2.26
N ALA A 41 3.32 -13.26 1.98
CA ALA A 41 3.92 -14.07 3.03
C ALA A 41 5.00 -13.29 3.79
N GLU A 42 5.81 -12.50 3.09
CA GLU A 42 6.81 -11.65 3.73
C GLU A 42 6.16 -10.58 4.60
N TYR A 43 5.06 -9.98 4.13
CA TYR A 43 4.28 -9.04 4.93
C TYR A 43 3.75 -9.70 6.21
N ASP A 44 3.21 -10.91 6.10
CA ASP A 44 2.66 -11.63 7.26
C ASP A 44 3.74 -11.97 8.28
N GLN A 45 4.98 -12.22 7.84
CA GLN A 45 6.09 -12.49 8.73
C GLN A 45 6.60 -11.24 9.44
N SER A 46 6.72 -10.13 8.72
CA SER A 46 7.29 -8.91 9.26
C SER A 46 6.90 -7.72 8.39
N HIS A 47 6.29 -6.71 9.00
CA HIS A 47 5.91 -5.49 8.30
C HIS A 47 5.96 -4.30 9.25
N ILE A 48 5.93 -3.09 8.70
CA ILE A 48 5.90 -1.87 9.51
C ILE A 48 4.64 -1.90 10.38
N PRO A 49 4.75 -1.62 11.70
CA PRO A 49 3.56 -1.60 12.58
C PRO A 49 2.46 -0.71 12.01
N ASN A 50 1.23 -1.22 12.04
CA ASN A 50 0.02 -0.57 11.51
C ASN A 50 -0.05 -0.48 9.99
N ALA A 51 0.94 -1.01 9.24
CA ALA A 51 0.86 -1.06 7.79
C ALA A 51 -0.17 -2.11 7.34
N ARG A 52 -0.90 -1.77 6.27
CA ARG A 52 -1.83 -2.70 5.61
C ARG A 52 -1.24 -3.14 4.28
N PHE A 53 -1.51 -4.36 3.90
CA PHE A 53 -1.00 -4.87 2.64
C PHE A 53 -1.88 -4.39 1.47
N PHE A 54 -1.25 -3.70 0.51
CA PHE A 54 -1.91 -3.27 -0.73
C PHE A 54 -1.53 -4.27 -1.82
N ASP A 55 -2.48 -5.13 -2.18
CA ASP A 55 -2.26 -6.16 -3.20
C ASP A 55 -2.60 -5.60 -4.57
N ILE A 56 -1.58 -5.24 -5.34
CA ILE A 56 -1.77 -4.65 -6.65
C ILE A 56 -2.46 -5.63 -7.62
N ASP A 57 -2.21 -6.93 -7.47
CA ASP A 57 -2.87 -7.93 -8.31
C ASP A 57 -4.38 -7.99 -8.04
N ASP A 58 -4.79 -7.80 -6.77
CA ASP A 58 -6.19 -7.79 -6.41
C ASP A 58 -6.89 -6.50 -6.84
N VAL A 59 -6.21 -5.35 -6.72
CA VAL A 59 -6.81 -4.04 -6.98
C VAL A 59 -6.90 -3.72 -8.46
N SER A 60 -5.96 -4.23 -9.28
CA SER A 60 -5.92 -3.94 -10.72
C SER A 60 -7.16 -4.47 -11.47
N ASP A 61 -7.34 -4.04 -12.72
CA ASP A 61 -8.48 -4.46 -13.53
C ASP A 61 -8.31 -5.90 -14.03
N HIS A 62 -9.10 -6.83 -13.49
CA HIS A 62 -9.06 -8.24 -13.87
C HIS A 62 -9.79 -8.55 -15.17
N ARG A 63 -10.52 -7.58 -15.74
CA ARG A 63 -11.22 -7.76 -17.01
C ARG A 63 -10.30 -7.59 -18.20
N SER A 64 -9.10 -7.05 -17.98
CA SER A 64 -8.09 -6.87 -19.02
C SER A 64 -7.16 -8.07 -19.07
N ASP A 65 -6.71 -8.44 -20.28
CA ASP A 65 -5.68 -9.47 -20.47
C ASP A 65 -4.28 -8.95 -20.09
N LEU A 66 -4.14 -7.62 -19.92
CA LEU A 66 -2.88 -7.00 -19.53
C LEU A 66 -2.79 -6.94 -18.01
N PRO A 67 -1.58 -7.14 -17.44
CA PRO A 67 -1.40 -7.07 -15.98
C PRO A 67 -1.46 -5.63 -15.49
N HIS A 68 -1.95 -5.45 -14.26
CA HIS A 68 -1.90 -4.20 -13.51
C HIS A 68 -2.52 -3.00 -14.23
N MET A 69 -3.60 -3.23 -14.95
CA MET A 69 -4.35 -2.15 -15.57
C MET A 69 -5.16 -1.37 -14.53
N VAL A 70 -5.43 -0.09 -14.82
CA VAL A 70 -6.18 0.78 -13.92
C VAL A 70 -7.57 0.19 -13.66
N PRO A 71 -7.96 -0.04 -12.40
CA PRO A 71 -9.27 -0.59 -12.10
C PRO A 71 -10.41 0.42 -12.30
N PRO A 72 -11.65 -0.05 -12.41
CA PRO A 72 -12.80 0.86 -12.32
C PRO A 72 -12.80 1.62 -10.99
N VAL A 73 -13.34 2.85 -11.02
CA VAL A 73 -13.36 3.72 -9.83
C VAL A 73 -14.01 3.02 -8.63
N GLU A 74 -15.13 2.33 -8.86
CA GLU A 74 -15.87 1.66 -7.78
C GLU A 74 -15.03 0.55 -7.14
N LYS A 75 -14.32 -0.22 -7.95
CA LYS A 75 -13.44 -1.29 -7.45
C LYS A 75 -12.30 -0.69 -6.62
N PHE A 76 -11.64 0.33 -7.13
CA PHE A 76 -10.54 1.00 -6.43
C PHE A 76 -11.02 1.56 -5.09
N MET A 77 -12.12 2.31 -5.08
CA MET A 77 -12.67 2.88 -3.86
C MET A 77 -13.01 1.82 -2.82
N SER A 78 -13.64 0.72 -3.24
CA SER A 78 -13.99 -0.37 -2.34
C SER A 78 -12.76 -1.01 -1.71
N LYS A 79 -11.72 -1.27 -2.52
CA LYS A 79 -10.50 -1.93 -2.04
C LYS A 79 -9.72 -1.04 -1.08
N VAL A 80 -9.54 0.24 -1.41
CA VAL A 80 -8.75 1.15 -0.55
C VAL A 80 -9.50 1.51 0.73
N ARG A 81 -10.84 1.57 0.73
CA ARG A 81 -11.62 1.79 1.94
C ARG A 81 -11.44 0.66 2.95
N LYS A 82 -11.33 -0.57 2.48
CA LYS A 82 -11.05 -1.72 3.34
C LYS A 82 -9.70 -1.61 4.01
N LEU A 83 -8.77 -0.86 3.44
CA LEU A 83 -7.45 -0.62 4.01
C LEU A 83 -7.42 0.62 4.93
N GLY A 84 -8.55 1.27 5.13
CA GLY A 84 -8.64 2.44 6.01
C GLY A 84 -8.27 3.74 5.34
N VAL A 85 -8.21 3.78 4.01
CA VAL A 85 -7.86 4.99 3.26
C VAL A 85 -9.06 5.94 3.17
N GLY A 86 -8.86 7.21 3.49
CA GLY A 86 -9.87 8.25 3.42
C GLY A 86 -9.32 9.56 2.83
N LEU A 87 -10.21 10.55 2.65
CA LEU A 87 -9.86 11.76 1.92
C LEU A 87 -8.95 12.73 2.69
N SER A 88 -9.04 12.75 4.01
CA SER A 88 -8.34 13.73 4.86
C SER A 88 -7.07 13.18 5.49
N LEU A 89 -6.59 12.03 5.02
CA LEU A 89 -5.48 11.32 5.65
C LEU A 89 -4.18 11.48 4.85
N ILE A 90 -3.07 11.35 5.54
CA ILE A 90 -1.75 11.24 4.92
C ILE A 90 -1.51 9.76 4.64
N HIS A 91 -1.21 9.43 3.39
CA HIS A 91 -0.99 8.06 2.94
C HIS A 91 0.50 7.81 2.65
N ILE A 92 1.03 6.80 3.25
CA ILE A 92 2.43 6.40 3.08
C ILE A 92 2.49 5.01 2.47
#